data_c70f84bc16830c91a4e891938321fa23
#
_entry.id   c70f84bc16830c91a4e891938321fa23
#
_cell.length_a   1.000
_cell.length_b   1.000
_cell.length_c   1.000
_cell.angle_alpha   90.00
_cell.angle_beta   90.00
_cell.angle_gamma   90.00
#
_symmetry.space_group_name_H-M   'P 1'
#
loop_
_entity.id
_entity.type
_entity.pdbx_description
1 polymer ?
#
loop_
_entity_poly.entity_id
_entity_poly.type
_entity_poly.pdbx_seq_one_letter_code
_entity_poly.pdbx_strand_id
1 'polypeptide(L)'
;MYREVKSRPSEDGSLPFQKDSEGFNTEARRRCLHILEYSPRTVYQLKKRLMDDGFSAEQADDAIRYAESFGYVDDGNYAMEYVRTGCQKKSRRQLYMQLSSRGVDKESIEDALEAYADEQENTVRRLARKRLMQKPPRTEEDFLKAVKSLVSKGFPYEMAKRAVWELRDEYGSTNK
;
A
#
# COMPACT_ATOMS: atom_id res chain seq x y z
N MET A 1 -1.01 -19.77 -4.51
CA MET A 1 0.10 -20.39 -5.25
C MET A 1 1.03 -19.28 -5.69
N TYR A 2 2.06 -18.98 -4.91
CA TYR A 2 3.02 -17.91 -5.20
C TYR A 2 3.80 -18.23 -6.45
N ARG A 3 3.71 -17.37 -7.47
CA ARG A 3 4.68 -17.36 -8.54
C ARG A 3 6.00 -16.86 -7.95
N GLU A 4 6.98 -17.72 -7.86
CA GLU A 4 8.34 -17.36 -7.51
C GLU A 4 8.76 -16.16 -8.38
N VAL A 5 9.16 -15.10 -7.71
CA VAL A 5 9.88 -13.99 -8.35
C VAL A 5 11.14 -14.57 -8.93
N LYS A 6 11.16 -14.73 -10.24
CA LYS A 6 12.32 -15.23 -10.97
C LYS A 6 13.53 -14.35 -10.67
N SER A 7 14.53 -15.03 -10.10
CA SER A 7 15.96 -14.74 -10.08
C SER A 7 16.39 -13.28 -10.18
N ARG A 8 16.94 -12.79 -9.07
CA ARG A 8 17.85 -11.65 -9.05
C ARG A 8 18.91 -11.80 -10.14
N PRO A 9 19.39 -10.69 -10.76
CA PRO A 9 20.50 -10.74 -11.70
C PRO A 9 21.73 -11.39 -11.05
N SER A 10 22.47 -12.09 -11.87
CA SER A 10 23.70 -12.80 -11.52
C SER A 10 24.71 -11.91 -10.77
N GLU A 11 25.49 -12.52 -9.90
CA GLU A 11 26.47 -11.93 -8.97
C GLU A 11 27.60 -11.08 -9.60
N ASP A 12 27.61 -10.88 -10.92
CA ASP A 12 28.62 -10.08 -11.63
C ASP A 12 28.22 -8.62 -11.89
N GLY A 13 27.06 -8.18 -11.39
CA GLY A 13 26.61 -6.78 -11.47
C GLY A 13 26.31 -6.27 -12.89
N SER A 14 26.32 -7.15 -13.90
CA SER A 14 25.97 -6.78 -15.27
C SER A 14 24.51 -7.16 -15.56
N LEU A 15 23.62 -6.15 -15.58
CA LEU A 15 22.31 -6.27 -16.19
C LEU A 15 22.48 -6.66 -17.67
N PRO A 16 21.60 -7.49 -18.24
CA PRO A 16 21.66 -7.87 -19.63
C PRO A 16 21.45 -6.66 -20.51
N PHE A 17 22.53 -6.01 -20.88
CA PHE A 17 22.57 -4.81 -21.68
C PHE A 17 22.61 -5.19 -23.15
N GLN A 18 21.45 -5.33 -23.80
CA GLN A 18 21.40 -5.35 -25.25
C GLN A 18 21.46 -3.91 -25.75
N LYS A 19 22.46 -3.67 -26.60
CA LYS A 19 22.69 -2.43 -27.33
C LYS A 19 21.60 -2.30 -28.40
N ASP A 20 20.49 -1.64 -28.06
CA ASP A 20 19.41 -1.39 -29.03
C ASP A 20 19.88 -0.33 -30.03
N SER A 21 19.80 -0.68 -31.29
CA SER A 21 20.27 0.11 -32.44
C SER A 21 19.39 1.32 -32.82
N GLU A 22 18.43 1.66 -31.97
CA GLU A 22 17.55 2.82 -32.16
C GLU A 22 17.62 3.69 -30.92
N GLY A 23 18.37 4.77 -30.97
CA GLY A 23 18.36 6.03 -30.20
C GLY A 23 17.62 6.19 -28.88
N PHE A 24 17.17 5.13 -28.23
CA PHE A 24 16.47 5.17 -26.98
C PHE A 24 17.42 5.45 -25.83
N ASN A 25 16.99 6.28 -24.90
CA ASN A 25 17.84 6.84 -23.87
C ASN A 25 18.24 5.79 -22.83
N THR A 26 19.35 5.10 -23.11
CA THR A 26 19.98 4.12 -22.23
C THR A 26 20.21 4.64 -20.82
N GLU A 27 20.41 5.94 -20.66
CA GLU A 27 20.63 6.57 -19.37
C GLU A 27 19.35 6.66 -18.54
N ALA A 28 18.20 6.99 -19.16
CA ALA A 28 16.89 6.99 -18.49
C ALA A 28 16.52 5.57 -18.01
N ARG A 29 16.74 4.55 -18.86
CA ARG A 29 16.52 3.13 -18.48
C ARG A 29 17.40 2.72 -17.31
N ARG A 30 18.69 3.04 -17.35
CA ARG A 30 19.63 2.78 -16.24
C ARG A 30 19.18 3.47 -14.97
N ARG A 31 18.78 4.73 -15.07
CA ARG A 31 18.27 5.49 -13.91
C ARG A 31 16.99 4.91 -13.34
N CYS A 32 16.06 4.49 -14.20
CA CYS A 32 14.81 3.82 -13.79
C CYS A 32 15.11 2.55 -13.00
N LEU A 33 15.95 1.66 -13.53
CA LEU A 33 16.34 0.43 -12.85
C LEU A 33 17.03 0.71 -11.52
N HIS A 34 17.93 1.67 -11.47
CA HIS A 34 18.58 2.07 -10.22
C HIS A 34 17.62 2.56 -9.14
N ILE A 35 16.55 3.29 -9.52
CA ILE A 35 15.51 3.69 -8.57
C ILE A 35 14.79 2.45 -8.00
N LEU A 36 14.51 1.46 -8.84
CA LEU A 36 13.80 0.24 -8.46
C LEU A 36 14.63 -0.71 -7.59
N GLU A 37 15.96 -0.68 -7.68
CA GLU A 37 16.85 -1.45 -6.79
C GLU A 37 16.63 -1.13 -5.31
N TYR A 38 16.29 0.11 -4.97
CA TYR A 38 16.12 0.54 -3.58
C TYR A 38 14.72 0.25 -3.03
N SER A 39 13.69 0.39 -3.86
CA SER A 39 12.31 0.13 -3.42
C SER A 39 11.33 0.08 -4.58
N PRO A 40 10.27 -0.75 -4.50
CA PRO A 40 9.18 -0.75 -5.46
C PRO A 40 8.57 0.64 -5.61
N ARG A 41 8.24 1.01 -6.85
CA ARG A 41 7.61 2.29 -7.20
C ARG A 41 6.48 2.05 -8.18
N THR A 42 5.48 2.92 -8.17
CA THR A 42 4.44 2.96 -9.18
C THR A 42 4.94 3.63 -10.47
N VAL A 43 4.29 3.35 -11.59
CA VAL A 43 4.51 4.04 -12.88
C VAL A 43 4.53 5.56 -12.69
N TYR A 44 3.53 6.09 -11.98
CA TYR A 44 3.43 7.53 -11.69
C TYR A 44 4.63 8.07 -10.93
N GLN A 45 5.08 7.35 -9.89
CA GLN A 45 6.22 7.78 -9.07
C GLN A 45 7.54 7.73 -9.84
N LEU A 46 7.71 6.71 -10.69
CA LEU A 46 8.89 6.59 -11.57
C LEU A 46 8.92 7.71 -12.60
N LYS A 47 7.78 7.95 -13.27
CA LYS A 47 7.67 9.02 -14.27
C LYS A 47 8.01 10.37 -13.66
N LYS A 48 7.40 10.69 -12.52
CA LYS A 48 7.70 11.91 -11.80
C LYS A 48 9.19 12.03 -11.45
N ARG A 49 9.76 10.96 -10.90
CA ARG A 49 11.17 10.97 -10.47
C ARG A 49 12.14 11.13 -11.64
N LEU A 50 11.89 10.44 -12.76
CA LEU A 50 12.73 10.57 -13.96
C LEU A 50 12.64 11.98 -14.54
N MET A 51 11.45 12.58 -14.57
CA MET A 51 11.29 13.97 -15.02
C MET A 51 11.98 14.97 -14.08
N ASP A 52 11.90 14.77 -12.76
CA ASP A 52 12.62 15.57 -11.75
C ASP A 52 14.14 15.44 -11.90
N ASP A 53 14.64 14.28 -12.38
CA ASP A 53 16.06 14.05 -12.69
C ASP A 53 16.47 14.61 -14.07
N GLY A 54 15.54 15.28 -14.80
CA GLY A 54 15.82 16.02 -16.05
C GLY A 54 15.55 15.26 -17.34
N PHE A 55 14.99 14.06 -17.29
CA PHE A 55 14.59 13.31 -18.50
C PHE A 55 13.27 13.85 -19.06
N SER A 56 13.12 13.80 -20.40
CA SER A 56 11.85 14.16 -21.04
C SER A 56 10.75 13.13 -20.71
N ALA A 57 9.49 13.52 -20.92
CA ALA A 57 8.36 12.61 -20.72
C ALA A 57 8.46 11.33 -21.58
N GLU A 58 8.92 11.48 -22.83
CA GLU A 58 9.13 10.37 -23.77
C GLU A 58 10.21 9.40 -23.29
N GLN A 59 11.31 9.95 -22.79
CA GLN A 59 12.42 9.17 -22.21
C GLN A 59 12.00 8.42 -20.96
N ALA A 60 11.21 9.06 -20.10
CA ALA A 60 10.66 8.45 -18.89
C ALA A 60 9.68 7.32 -19.24
N ASP A 61 8.77 7.55 -20.21
CA ASP A 61 7.79 6.54 -20.64
C ASP A 61 8.48 5.34 -21.31
N ASP A 62 9.53 5.56 -22.08
CA ASP A 62 10.34 4.48 -22.67
C ASP A 62 11.04 3.66 -21.58
N ALA A 63 11.68 4.31 -20.62
CA ALA A 63 12.37 3.65 -19.53
C ALA A 63 11.42 2.82 -18.64
N ILE A 64 10.21 3.33 -18.42
CA ILE A 64 9.17 2.63 -17.64
C ILE A 64 8.68 1.41 -18.41
N ARG A 65 8.30 1.55 -19.70
CA ARG A 65 7.90 0.40 -20.54
C ARG A 65 8.97 -0.68 -20.59
N TYR A 66 10.23 -0.27 -20.67
CA TYR A 66 11.34 -1.21 -20.58
C TYR A 66 11.33 -1.98 -19.25
N ALA A 67 11.19 -1.29 -18.11
CA ALA A 67 11.12 -1.93 -16.80
C ALA A 67 9.87 -2.82 -16.63
N GLU A 68 8.72 -2.41 -17.17
CA GLU A 68 7.48 -3.20 -17.21
C GLU A 68 7.65 -4.50 -18.00
N SER A 69 8.35 -4.45 -19.15
CA SER A 69 8.57 -5.65 -19.99
C SER A 69 9.35 -6.76 -19.28
N PHE A 70 10.12 -6.42 -18.24
CA PHE A 70 10.82 -7.38 -17.37
C PHE A 70 10.08 -7.67 -16.07
N GLY A 71 8.89 -7.08 -15.87
CA GLY A 71 8.10 -7.27 -14.64
C GLY A 71 8.67 -6.55 -13.42
N TYR A 72 9.56 -5.58 -13.59
CA TYR A 72 10.09 -4.78 -12.48
C TYR A 72 9.12 -3.70 -12.00
N VAL A 73 8.14 -3.35 -12.81
CA VAL A 73 7.08 -2.39 -12.50
C VAL A 73 5.73 -3.04 -12.79
N ASP A 74 4.87 -3.03 -11.80
CA ASP A 74 3.51 -3.55 -11.89
C ASP A 74 2.68 -2.87 -10.78
N ASP A 75 1.82 -1.95 -11.15
CA ASP A 75 1.02 -1.17 -10.21
C ASP A 75 -0.04 -2.03 -9.49
N GLY A 76 -0.53 -3.11 -10.13
CA GLY A 76 -1.42 -4.07 -9.49
C GLY A 76 -0.73 -4.85 -8.38
N ASN A 77 0.43 -5.44 -8.66
CA ASN A 77 1.25 -6.11 -7.64
C ASN A 77 1.69 -5.14 -6.54
N TYR A 78 2.04 -3.89 -6.89
CA TYR A 78 2.34 -2.85 -5.92
C TYR A 78 1.17 -2.58 -4.98
N ALA A 79 -0.05 -2.46 -5.51
CA ALA A 79 -1.27 -2.25 -4.72
C ALA A 79 -1.53 -3.43 -3.78
N MET A 80 -1.45 -4.66 -4.29
CA MET A 80 -1.64 -5.88 -3.49
C MET A 80 -0.69 -5.95 -2.30
N GLU A 81 0.61 -5.74 -2.53
CA GLU A 81 1.62 -5.77 -1.47
C GLU A 81 1.44 -4.62 -0.47
N TYR A 82 1.07 -3.44 -0.97
CA TYR A 82 0.80 -2.27 -0.13
C TYR A 82 -0.41 -2.49 0.77
N VAL A 83 -1.49 -3.08 0.24
CA VAL A 83 -2.69 -3.42 1.02
C VAL A 83 -2.36 -4.55 1.99
N ARG A 84 -1.68 -5.61 1.58
CA ARG A 84 -1.29 -6.74 2.42
C ARG A 84 -0.54 -6.30 3.68
N THR A 85 0.39 -5.38 3.54
CA THR A 85 1.18 -4.86 4.67
C THR A 85 0.45 -3.78 5.46
N GLY A 86 -0.43 -3.02 4.80
CA GLY A 86 -1.14 -1.88 5.36
C GLY A 86 -2.48 -2.22 6.02
N CYS A 87 -3.19 -3.25 5.57
CA CYS A 87 -4.53 -3.60 6.05
C CYS A 87 -4.58 -3.88 7.56
N GLN A 88 -3.47 -4.32 8.13
CA GLN A 88 -3.32 -4.53 9.55
C GLN A 88 -3.27 -3.23 10.40
N LYS A 89 -3.11 -2.06 9.81
CA LYS A 89 -2.92 -0.79 10.56
C LYS A 89 -3.84 0.33 10.11
N LYS A 90 -4.38 0.22 8.90
CA LYS A 90 -5.10 1.29 8.21
C LYS A 90 -6.48 0.82 7.77
N SER A 91 -7.42 1.76 7.69
CA SER A 91 -8.74 1.49 7.11
C SER A 91 -8.66 1.37 5.59
N ARG A 92 -9.65 0.71 4.97
CA ARG A 92 -9.82 0.62 3.52
C ARG A 92 -9.74 2.01 2.87
N ARG A 93 -10.41 3.01 3.48
CA ARG A 93 -10.37 4.40 3.00
C ARG A 93 -8.96 4.99 2.99
N GLN A 94 -8.19 4.79 4.05
CA GLN A 94 -6.81 5.28 4.12
C GLN A 94 -5.90 4.62 3.08
N LEU A 95 -6.04 3.31 2.87
CA LEU A 95 -5.29 2.57 1.86
C LEU A 95 -5.62 3.07 0.46
N TYR A 96 -6.93 3.21 0.16
CA TYR A 96 -7.39 3.77 -1.11
C TYR A 96 -6.77 5.14 -1.40
N MET A 97 -6.91 6.08 -0.47
CA MET A 97 -6.37 7.44 -0.62
C MET A 97 -4.85 7.44 -0.85
N GLN A 98 -4.13 6.57 -0.15
CA GLN A 98 -2.67 6.49 -0.28
C GLN A 98 -2.22 5.87 -1.61
N LEU A 99 -2.91 4.85 -2.11
CA LEU A 99 -2.63 4.25 -3.42
C LEU A 99 -3.02 5.20 -4.55
N SER A 100 -4.18 5.84 -4.47
CA SER A 100 -4.61 6.85 -5.43
C SER A 100 -3.62 8.03 -5.51
N SER A 101 -3.11 8.50 -4.37
CA SER A 101 -2.09 9.58 -4.35
C SER A 101 -0.74 9.17 -4.96
N ARG A 102 -0.51 7.87 -5.13
CA ARG A 102 0.66 7.29 -5.80
C ARG A 102 0.42 6.99 -7.28
N GLY A 103 -0.76 7.32 -7.77
CA GLY A 103 -1.13 7.19 -9.17
C GLY A 103 -1.55 5.79 -9.59
N VAL A 104 -1.80 4.88 -8.64
CA VAL A 104 -2.39 3.58 -8.95
C VAL A 104 -3.82 3.80 -9.43
N ASP A 105 -4.22 3.09 -10.48
CA ASP A 105 -5.57 3.16 -11.03
C ASP A 105 -6.62 2.59 -10.07
N LYS A 106 -7.88 2.99 -10.28
CA LYS A 106 -8.97 2.63 -9.41
C LYS A 106 -9.23 1.12 -9.35
N GLU A 107 -9.16 0.43 -10.49
CA GLU A 107 -9.44 -1.00 -10.61
C GLU A 107 -8.41 -1.80 -9.81
N SER A 108 -7.12 -1.56 -10.03
CA SER A 108 -6.03 -2.18 -9.26
C SER A 108 -6.14 -1.94 -7.75
N ILE A 109 -6.60 -0.74 -7.33
CA ILE A 109 -6.83 -0.44 -5.92
C ILE A 109 -8.00 -1.25 -5.37
N GLU A 110 -9.12 -1.30 -6.08
CA GLU A 110 -10.34 -2.00 -5.63
C GLU A 110 -10.08 -3.50 -5.54
N ASP A 111 -9.42 -4.11 -6.50
CA ASP A 111 -9.03 -5.52 -6.49
C ASP A 111 -8.14 -5.86 -5.29
N ALA A 112 -7.11 -5.04 -5.06
CA ALA A 112 -6.24 -5.22 -3.91
C ALA A 112 -6.99 -5.09 -2.58
N LEU A 113 -7.91 -4.14 -2.45
CA LEU A 113 -8.70 -3.93 -1.24
C LEU A 113 -9.74 -5.03 -1.02
N GLU A 114 -10.27 -5.62 -2.08
CA GLU A 114 -11.22 -6.73 -2.00
C GLU A 114 -10.54 -8.01 -1.54
N ALA A 115 -9.34 -8.29 -2.04
CA ALA A 115 -8.55 -9.45 -1.64
C ALA A 115 -8.26 -9.52 -0.13
N TYR A 116 -8.33 -8.38 0.59
CA TYR A 116 -8.09 -8.27 2.02
C TYR A 116 -9.30 -7.68 2.79
N ALA A 117 -10.51 -7.84 2.27
CA ALA A 117 -11.73 -7.28 2.87
C ALA A 117 -11.96 -7.78 4.31
N ASP A 118 -11.76 -9.07 4.56
CA ASP A 118 -11.97 -9.69 5.87
C ASP A 118 -11.02 -9.17 6.95
N GLU A 119 -9.84 -8.68 6.57
CA GLU A 119 -8.87 -8.14 7.52
C GLU A 119 -9.33 -6.82 8.17
N GLN A 120 -10.29 -6.12 7.59
CA GLN A 120 -10.77 -4.85 8.14
C GLN A 120 -11.49 -5.01 9.48
N GLU A 121 -12.26 -6.08 9.67
CA GLU A 121 -12.92 -6.35 10.96
C GLU A 121 -11.90 -6.67 12.05
N ASN A 122 -10.91 -7.49 11.74
CA ASN A 122 -9.82 -7.81 12.67
C ASN A 122 -9.04 -6.55 13.04
N THR A 123 -8.78 -5.71 12.06
CA THR A 123 -8.01 -4.47 12.26
C THR A 123 -8.76 -3.47 13.13
N VAL A 124 -10.04 -3.20 12.87
CA VAL A 124 -10.82 -2.27 13.69
C VAL A 124 -10.96 -2.77 15.13
N ARG A 125 -11.19 -4.08 15.33
CA ARG A 125 -11.26 -4.70 16.67
C ARG A 125 -9.95 -4.54 17.44
N ARG A 126 -8.81 -4.80 16.79
CA ARG A 126 -7.49 -4.64 17.40
C ARG A 126 -7.19 -3.16 17.73
N LEU A 127 -7.54 -2.23 16.85
CA LEU A 127 -7.36 -0.79 17.11
C LEU A 127 -8.29 -0.28 18.21
N ALA A 128 -9.52 -0.79 18.28
CA ALA A 128 -10.44 -0.52 19.38
C ALA A 128 -9.84 -0.98 20.73
N ARG A 129 -9.40 -2.24 20.79
CA ARG A 129 -8.75 -2.80 21.99
C ARG A 129 -7.54 -1.97 22.42
N LYS A 130 -6.64 -1.66 21.49
CA LYS A 130 -5.47 -0.80 21.76
C LYS A 130 -5.89 0.56 22.32
N ARG A 131 -6.93 1.17 21.75
CA ARG A 131 -7.42 2.48 22.21
C ARG A 131 -7.99 2.42 23.61
N LEU A 132 -8.81 1.41 23.91
CA LEU A 132 -9.40 1.22 25.23
C LEU A 132 -8.36 0.86 26.30
N MET A 133 -7.33 0.09 25.94
CA MET A 133 -6.21 -0.21 26.87
C MET A 133 -5.38 1.03 27.19
N GLN A 134 -5.09 1.87 26.19
CA GLN A 134 -4.32 3.12 26.39
C GLN A 134 -5.09 4.16 27.21
N LYS A 135 -6.40 4.18 27.09
CA LYS A 135 -7.29 5.08 27.82
C LYS A 135 -8.51 4.28 28.26
N PRO A 136 -8.43 3.62 29.44
CA PRO A 136 -9.53 2.82 29.95
C PRO A 136 -10.81 3.62 30.08
N PRO A 137 -11.93 3.15 29.53
CA PRO A 137 -13.20 3.84 29.58
C PRO A 137 -13.78 3.74 31.00
N ARG A 138 -14.32 4.86 31.48
CA ARG A 138 -15.01 4.93 32.76
C ARG A 138 -16.48 5.19 32.61
N THR A 139 -16.88 5.78 31.49
CA THR A 139 -18.24 6.19 31.18
C THR A 139 -18.63 5.71 29.77
N GLU A 140 -19.93 5.68 29.50
CA GLU A 140 -20.42 5.39 28.13
C GLU A 140 -19.89 6.39 27.10
N GLU A 141 -19.72 7.64 27.52
CA GLU A 141 -19.15 8.68 26.68
C GLU A 141 -17.71 8.35 26.22
N ASP A 142 -16.92 7.68 27.05
CA ASP A 142 -15.57 7.28 26.70
C ASP A 142 -15.53 6.18 25.62
N PHE A 143 -16.50 5.25 25.63
CA PHE A 143 -16.69 4.31 24.54
C PHE A 143 -17.08 5.02 23.23
N LEU A 144 -17.99 6.01 23.29
CA LEU A 144 -18.35 6.82 22.13
C LEU A 144 -17.16 7.63 21.58
N LYS A 145 -16.27 8.13 22.45
CA LYS A 145 -15.00 8.78 22.02
C LYS A 145 -14.08 7.79 21.31
N ALA A 146 -14.05 6.53 21.74
CA ALA A 146 -13.30 5.48 21.05
C ALA A 146 -13.87 5.21 19.65
N VAL A 147 -15.20 5.10 19.50
CA VAL A 147 -15.86 4.97 18.19
C VAL A 147 -15.52 6.17 17.30
N LYS A 148 -15.70 7.41 17.77
CA LYS A 148 -15.35 8.61 17.01
C LYS A 148 -13.90 8.61 16.54
N SER A 149 -12.97 8.13 17.36
CA SER A 149 -11.56 7.99 17.00
C SER A 149 -11.30 6.99 15.88
N LEU A 150 -12.05 5.91 15.79
CA LEU A 150 -11.97 4.92 14.71
C LEU A 150 -12.62 5.46 13.43
N VAL A 151 -13.76 6.12 13.55
CA VAL A 151 -14.43 6.78 12.42
C VAL A 151 -13.53 7.86 11.79
N SER A 152 -12.83 8.65 12.60
CA SER A 152 -11.86 9.65 12.10
C SER A 152 -10.67 9.02 11.37
N LYS A 153 -10.37 7.75 11.63
CA LYS A 153 -9.39 6.96 10.87
C LYS A 153 -9.96 6.34 9.60
N GLY A 154 -11.24 6.59 9.30
CA GLY A 154 -11.90 6.16 8.08
C GLY A 154 -12.55 4.78 8.14
N PHE A 155 -12.75 4.21 9.33
CA PHE A 155 -13.59 3.01 9.48
C PHE A 155 -15.07 3.39 9.43
N PRO A 156 -15.95 2.56 8.82
CA PRO A 156 -17.39 2.76 8.87
C PRO A 156 -17.90 2.83 10.32
N TYR A 157 -18.86 3.71 10.58
CA TYR A 157 -19.40 3.91 11.93
C TYR A 157 -19.93 2.63 12.56
N GLU A 158 -20.73 1.84 11.83
CA GLU A 158 -21.30 0.60 12.34
C GLU A 158 -20.22 -0.45 12.68
N MET A 159 -19.17 -0.54 11.84
CA MET A 159 -18.04 -1.42 12.11
C MET A 159 -17.26 -0.98 13.37
N ALA A 160 -17.01 0.33 13.48
CA ALA A 160 -16.32 0.90 14.63
C ALA A 160 -17.15 0.74 15.93
N LYS A 161 -18.46 0.98 15.86
CA LYS A 161 -19.39 0.80 16.96
C LYS A 161 -19.42 -0.65 17.42
N ARG A 162 -19.66 -1.60 16.49
CA ARG A 162 -19.67 -3.04 16.81
C ARG A 162 -18.39 -3.47 17.52
N ALA A 163 -17.22 -3.12 16.98
CA ALA A 163 -15.94 -3.50 17.55
C ALA A 163 -15.70 -2.93 18.96
N VAL A 164 -16.18 -1.72 19.25
CA VAL A 164 -16.05 -1.11 20.58
C VAL A 164 -17.06 -1.70 21.55
N TRP A 165 -18.30 -1.99 21.11
CA TRP A 165 -19.33 -2.56 22.00
C TRP A 165 -19.07 -4.01 22.37
N GLU A 166 -18.55 -4.83 21.47
CA GLU A 166 -18.08 -6.19 21.80
C GLU A 166 -17.03 -6.16 22.93
N LEU A 167 -16.11 -5.21 22.86
CA LEU A 167 -15.09 -5.05 23.91
C LEU A 167 -15.66 -4.48 25.23
N ARG A 168 -16.72 -3.65 25.16
CA ARG A 168 -17.43 -3.14 26.35
C ARG A 168 -17.92 -4.28 27.25
N ASP A 169 -18.49 -5.31 26.64
CA ASP A 169 -19.02 -6.46 27.37
C ASP A 169 -17.89 -7.25 28.06
N GLU A 170 -16.71 -7.33 27.42
CA GLU A 170 -15.51 -7.91 28.05
C GLU A 170 -15.08 -7.11 29.31
N TYR A 171 -15.08 -5.76 29.22
CA TYR A 171 -14.72 -4.87 30.35
C TYR A 171 -15.77 -4.85 31.48
N GLY A 172 -17.04 -5.01 31.13
CA GLY A 172 -18.14 -5.06 32.10
C GLY A 172 -18.19 -6.36 32.93
N SER A 173 -17.72 -7.46 32.35
CA SER A 173 -17.66 -8.77 33.00
C SER A 173 -16.48 -8.93 33.97
N THR A 174 -15.45 -8.08 33.85
CA THR A 174 -14.22 -8.16 34.66
C THR A 174 -14.31 -7.34 35.97
N ASN A 175 -15.33 -6.50 36.11
CA ASN A 175 -15.54 -5.62 37.29
C ASN A 175 -16.75 -6.02 38.15
N LYS A 176 -17.13 -7.30 38.16
CA LYS A 176 -18.10 -7.84 39.16
C LYS A 176 -17.44 -8.73 40.15
#